data_8895f64326720a9def27fe1524bd6d2d
#
_entry.id   8895f64326720a9def27fe1524bd6d2d
#
_cell.length_a   1.000
_cell.length_b   1.000
_cell.length_c   1.000
_cell.angle_alpha   90.00
_cell.angle_beta   90.00
_cell.angle_gamma   90.00
#
_symmetry.space_group_name_H-M   'P 1'
#
loop_
_entity.id
_entity.type
_entity.pdbx_description
1 polymer ?
#
loop_
_entity_poly.entity_id
_entity_poly.type
_entity_poly.pdbx_seq_one_letter_code
_entity_poly.pdbx_strand_id
1 'polypeptide(L)'
;MIPVTQRLKFLVALRPSVTSPTVAARQAATLDRLSNGRALFNLVTGSDPQELAGDGVFLDHSERYEASAEFTQVWRRLLQRETVDFNGKHIHVRGAKLLFPAIQQPYPPLYFGGSSDVAQELAAEQVDL
;
A
#
# COMPACT_ATOMS: atom_id res chain seq x y z
N MET A 1 3.32 -17.68 -12.42
CA MET A 1 3.98 -18.17 -11.19
C MET A 1 2.96 -18.70 -10.17
N ILE A 2 1.89 -17.95 -9.91
CA ILE A 2 0.88 -18.40 -8.93
C ILE A 2 0.32 -19.80 -9.25
N PRO A 3 -0.10 -20.09 -10.51
CA PRO A 3 -0.71 -21.39 -10.81
C PRO A 3 0.22 -22.59 -10.71
N VAL A 4 1.54 -22.37 -10.78
CA VAL A 4 2.53 -23.46 -10.81
C VAL A 4 3.31 -23.60 -9.52
N THR A 5 3.01 -22.79 -8.49
CA THR A 5 3.69 -22.81 -7.20
C THR A 5 2.70 -22.93 -6.07
N GLN A 6 3.14 -23.45 -4.91
CA GLN A 6 2.27 -23.60 -3.74
C GLN A 6 2.83 -22.93 -2.48
N ARG A 7 4.14 -22.74 -2.40
CA ARG A 7 4.81 -22.19 -1.22
C ARG A 7 5.54 -20.87 -1.47
N LEU A 8 5.82 -20.56 -2.72
CA LEU A 8 6.52 -19.32 -3.07
C LEU A 8 5.65 -18.12 -2.72
N LYS A 9 6.19 -17.19 -1.97
CA LYS A 9 5.52 -15.93 -1.66
C LYS A 9 5.85 -14.89 -2.72
N PHE A 10 4.96 -13.92 -2.85
CA PHE A 10 5.08 -12.86 -3.85
C PHE A 10 5.19 -11.52 -3.15
N LEU A 11 6.33 -10.84 -3.32
CA LEU A 11 6.54 -9.50 -2.80
C LEU A 11 6.25 -8.48 -3.90
N VAL A 12 5.25 -7.64 -3.67
CA VAL A 12 4.79 -6.65 -4.64
C VAL A 12 5.07 -5.25 -4.10
N ALA A 13 5.64 -4.39 -4.96
CA ALA A 13 5.87 -3.01 -4.60
C ALA A 13 4.56 -2.21 -4.67
N LEU A 14 4.27 -1.45 -3.61
CA LEU A 14 3.20 -0.46 -3.58
C LEU A 14 3.81 0.93 -3.74
N ARG A 15 3.31 1.71 -4.69
CA ARG A 15 3.80 3.06 -4.96
C ARG A 15 2.67 4.06 -4.71
N PRO A 16 2.60 4.61 -3.49
CA PRO A 16 1.44 5.41 -3.06
C PRO A 16 1.13 6.63 -3.92
N SER A 17 2.15 7.28 -4.45
CA SER A 17 1.96 8.48 -5.26
C SER A 17 1.57 8.21 -6.71
N VAL A 18 1.63 6.95 -7.13
CA VAL A 18 1.35 6.54 -8.52
C VAL A 18 -0.02 5.90 -8.66
N THR A 19 -0.50 5.23 -7.61
CA THR A 19 -1.79 4.53 -7.64
C THR A 19 -2.69 4.94 -6.49
N SER A 20 -3.99 4.71 -6.63
CA SER A 20 -4.97 4.96 -5.60
C SER A 20 -4.93 3.86 -4.52
N PRO A 21 -5.13 4.20 -3.24
CA PRO A 21 -5.16 3.18 -2.19
C PRO A 21 -6.33 2.20 -2.32
N THR A 22 -7.45 2.63 -2.88
CA THR A 22 -8.61 1.77 -3.08
C THR A 22 -8.37 0.75 -4.18
N VAL A 23 -7.79 1.17 -5.30
CA VAL A 23 -7.39 0.26 -6.38
C VAL A 23 -6.32 -0.70 -5.89
N ALA A 24 -5.31 -0.19 -5.19
CA ALA A 24 -4.23 -1.01 -4.64
C ALA A 24 -4.75 -2.05 -3.64
N ALA A 25 -5.73 -1.68 -2.81
CA ALA A 25 -6.33 -2.62 -1.85
C ALA A 25 -7.10 -3.73 -2.57
N ARG A 26 -7.85 -3.39 -3.62
CA ARG A 26 -8.55 -4.41 -4.43
C ARG A 26 -7.57 -5.36 -5.09
N GLN A 27 -6.49 -4.83 -5.66
CA GLN A 27 -5.45 -5.66 -6.28
C GLN A 27 -4.76 -6.55 -5.25
N ALA A 28 -4.47 -6.01 -4.07
CA ALA A 28 -3.85 -6.76 -2.98
C ALA A 28 -4.75 -7.92 -2.52
N ALA A 29 -6.02 -7.67 -2.32
CA ALA A 29 -6.97 -8.69 -1.91
C ALA A 29 -7.09 -9.80 -2.98
N THR A 30 -7.15 -9.42 -4.24
CA THR A 30 -7.24 -10.38 -5.36
C THR A 30 -5.98 -11.24 -5.44
N LEU A 31 -4.80 -10.62 -5.38
CA LEU A 31 -3.54 -11.37 -5.42
C LEU A 31 -3.43 -12.32 -4.24
N ASP A 32 -3.80 -11.86 -3.06
CA ASP A 32 -3.74 -12.68 -1.85
C ASP A 32 -4.68 -13.88 -1.94
N ARG A 33 -5.87 -13.69 -2.45
CA ARG A 33 -6.83 -14.79 -2.67
C ARG A 33 -6.35 -15.77 -3.73
N LEU A 34 -5.87 -15.27 -4.88
CA LEU A 34 -5.38 -16.13 -5.97
C LEU A 34 -4.15 -16.92 -5.56
N SER A 35 -3.30 -16.35 -4.71
CA SER A 35 -2.09 -17.01 -4.23
C SER A 35 -2.30 -17.84 -2.97
N ASN A 36 -3.53 -17.89 -2.46
CA ASN A 36 -3.89 -18.58 -1.23
C ASN A 36 -3.08 -18.10 -0.02
N GLY A 37 -3.01 -16.77 0.14
CA GLY A 37 -2.38 -16.15 1.31
C GLY A 37 -0.86 -16.02 1.20
N ARG A 38 -0.30 -15.91 -0.01
CA ARG A 38 1.14 -15.80 -0.23
C ARG A 38 1.61 -14.41 -0.66
N ALA A 39 0.71 -13.41 -0.66
CA ALA A 39 1.07 -12.05 -1.05
C ALA A 39 1.75 -11.30 0.09
N LEU A 40 2.82 -10.60 -0.22
CA LEU A 40 3.53 -9.67 0.66
C LEU A 40 3.65 -8.34 -0.08
N PHE A 41 3.66 -7.24 0.65
CA PHE A 41 3.73 -5.92 0.03
C PHE A 41 4.87 -5.10 0.61
N ASN A 42 5.51 -4.33 -0.26
CA ASN A 42 6.59 -3.43 0.12
C ASN A 42 6.23 -2.01 -0.30
N LEU A 43 6.15 -1.11 0.67
CA LEU A 43 5.81 0.28 0.41
C LEU A 43 7.04 1.01 -0.14
N VAL A 44 6.90 1.60 -1.33
CA VAL A 44 7.98 2.28 -2.03
C VAL A 44 7.55 3.72 -2.31
N THR A 45 8.21 4.68 -1.68
CA THR A 45 7.89 6.10 -1.87
C THR A 45 8.53 6.70 -3.11
N GLY A 46 9.60 6.06 -3.61
CA GLY A 46 10.38 6.59 -4.73
C GLY A 46 11.48 7.54 -4.25
N SER A 47 12.52 7.72 -5.06
CA SER A 47 13.63 8.59 -4.71
C SER A 47 14.14 9.47 -5.86
N ASP A 48 14.00 9.03 -7.09
CA ASP A 48 14.49 9.76 -8.25
C ASP A 48 13.43 10.76 -8.75
N PRO A 49 13.65 12.09 -8.61
CA PRO A 49 12.67 13.08 -9.04
C PRO A 49 12.33 13.00 -10.53
N GLN A 50 13.27 12.61 -11.36
CA GLN A 50 13.05 12.50 -12.80
C GLN A 50 12.12 11.33 -13.13
N GLU A 51 12.35 10.20 -12.50
CA GLU A 51 11.47 9.03 -12.64
C GLU A 51 10.08 9.35 -12.12
N LEU A 52 9.98 9.97 -10.97
CA LEU A 52 8.70 10.37 -10.37
C LEU A 52 7.93 11.35 -11.26
N ALA A 53 8.63 12.32 -11.85
CA ALA A 53 8.01 13.26 -12.78
C ALA A 53 7.46 12.54 -14.02
N GLY A 54 8.15 11.52 -14.50
CA GLY A 54 7.68 10.67 -15.60
C GLY A 54 6.39 9.92 -15.26
N ASP A 55 6.17 9.62 -13.98
CA ASP A 55 4.95 8.98 -13.48
C ASP A 55 3.89 9.99 -13.04
N GLY A 56 4.11 11.27 -13.25
CA GLY A 56 3.17 12.33 -12.88
C GLY A 56 3.24 12.73 -11.41
N VAL A 57 4.33 12.43 -10.72
CA VAL A 57 4.51 12.73 -9.30
C VAL A 57 5.47 13.89 -9.14
N PHE A 58 4.97 15.00 -8.58
CA PHE A 58 5.71 16.24 -8.40
C PHE A 58 5.85 16.66 -6.93
N LEU A 59 5.51 15.76 -6.01
CA LEU A 59 5.62 16.00 -4.58
C LEU A 59 7.09 15.97 -4.13
N ASP A 60 7.44 16.79 -3.15
CA ASP A 60 8.77 16.74 -2.55
C ASP A 60 8.91 15.52 -1.63
N HIS A 61 10.09 15.34 -1.03
CA HIS A 61 10.40 14.20 -0.18
C HIS A 61 9.41 14.07 0.99
N SER A 62 9.17 15.15 1.72
CA SER A 62 8.27 15.14 2.87
C SER A 62 6.82 14.89 2.45
N GLU A 63 6.38 15.51 1.36
CA GLU A 63 5.03 15.33 0.83
C GLU A 63 4.79 13.88 0.39
N ARG A 64 5.80 13.23 -0.21
CA ARG A 64 5.70 11.83 -0.59
C ARG A 64 5.48 10.92 0.61
N TYR A 65 6.16 11.20 1.73
CA TYR A 65 5.97 10.42 2.95
C TYR A 65 4.61 10.69 3.60
N GLU A 66 4.15 11.93 3.59
CA GLU A 66 2.79 12.27 4.05
C GLU A 66 1.73 11.53 3.24
N ALA A 67 1.85 11.56 1.92
CA ALA A 67 0.93 10.87 1.02
C ALA A 67 0.99 9.35 1.25
N SER A 68 2.17 8.81 1.50
CA SER A 68 2.35 7.39 1.79
C SER A 68 1.67 6.98 3.09
N ALA A 69 1.75 7.83 4.13
CA ALA A 69 1.08 7.57 5.40
C ALA A 69 -0.44 7.52 5.22
N GLU A 70 -1.01 8.49 4.51
CA GLU A 70 -2.44 8.51 4.21
C GLU A 70 -2.88 7.32 3.38
N PHE A 71 -2.11 7.00 2.33
CA PHE A 71 -2.35 5.82 1.49
C PHE A 71 -2.42 4.55 2.32
N THR A 72 -1.43 4.36 3.19
CA THR A 72 -1.32 3.16 4.00
C THR A 72 -2.49 3.02 4.97
N GLN A 73 -2.92 4.11 5.58
CA GLN A 73 -4.10 4.09 6.46
C GLN A 73 -5.34 3.62 5.72
N VAL A 74 -5.62 4.16 4.55
CA VAL A 74 -6.79 3.77 3.74
C VAL A 74 -6.66 2.32 3.28
N TRP A 75 -5.49 1.94 2.78
CA TRP A 75 -5.21 0.59 2.29
C TRP A 75 -5.44 -0.46 3.38
N ARG A 76 -4.88 -0.24 4.57
CA ARG A 76 -5.03 -1.16 5.70
C ARG A 76 -6.48 -1.26 6.17
N ARG A 77 -7.16 -0.13 6.32
CA ARG A 77 -8.53 -0.11 6.78
C ARG A 77 -9.48 -0.83 5.81
N LEU A 78 -9.26 -0.66 4.52
CA LEU A 78 -10.04 -1.38 3.51
C LEU A 78 -9.82 -2.89 3.61
N LEU A 79 -8.58 -3.33 3.79
CA LEU A 79 -8.27 -4.75 3.93
C LEU A 79 -8.77 -5.34 5.25
N GLN A 80 -9.01 -4.51 6.25
CA GLN A 80 -9.65 -4.89 7.51
C GLN A 80 -11.18 -4.90 7.41
N ARG A 81 -11.72 -4.78 6.20
CA ARG A 81 -13.15 -4.83 5.89
C ARG A 81 -13.95 -3.62 6.41
N GLU A 82 -13.31 -2.49 6.62
CA GLU A 82 -14.00 -1.27 6.98
C GLU A 82 -14.58 -0.58 5.76
N THR A 83 -15.67 0.13 5.95
CA THR A 83 -16.10 1.16 4.99
C THR A 83 -15.35 2.42 5.35
N VAL A 84 -14.59 2.98 4.41
CA VAL A 84 -13.65 4.05 4.68
C VAL A 84 -14.12 5.38 4.10
N ASP A 85 -14.23 6.37 4.98
CA ASP A 85 -14.29 7.77 4.62
C ASP A 85 -13.01 8.42 5.11
N PHE A 86 -12.25 9.02 4.22
CA PHE A 86 -10.97 9.62 4.56
C PHE A 86 -10.82 10.93 3.81
N ASN A 87 -10.51 11.99 4.53
CA ASN A 87 -10.32 13.32 3.96
C ASN A 87 -9.00 13.89 4.47
N GLY A 88 -7.90 13.43 3.89
CA GLY A 88 -6.57 13.87 4.23
C GLY A 88 -6.08 15.00 3.36
N LYS A 89 -4.80 15.31 3.48
CA LYS A 89 -4.13 16.34 2.67
C LYS A 89 -3.94 15.87 1.22
N HIS A 90 -3.65 14.59 1.03
CA HIS A 90 -3.31 14.01 -0.28
C HIS A 90 -4.35 13.01 -0.77
N ILE A 91 -5.04 12.33 0.13
CA ILE A 91 -5.98 11.26 -0.18
C ILE A 91 -7.38 11.65 0.27
N HIS A 92 -8.34 11.52 -0.64
CA HIS A 92 -9.75 11.78 -0.37
C HIS A 92 -10.57 10.61 -0.88
N VAL A 93 -11.22 9.88 0.02
CA VAL A 93 -12.12 8.77 -0.36
C VAL A 93 -13.41 8.89 0.44
N ARG A 94 -14.51 8.44 -0.16
CA ARG A 94 -15.82 8.47 0.45
C ARG A 94 -16.54 7.14 0.19
N GLY A 95 -16.94 6.46 1.25
CA GLY A 95 -17.70 5.22 1.15
C GLY A 95 -16.94 4.09 0.50
N ALA A 96 -15.60 4.07 0.60
CA ALA A 96 -14.78 3.04 -0.01
C ALA A 96 -14.91 1.73 0.75
N LYS A 97 -15.06 0.62 0.03
CA LYS A 97 -15.27 -0.69 0.62
C LYS A 97 -14.79 -1.77 -0.34
N LEU A 98 -14.15 -2.80 0.19
CA LEU A 98 -13.84 -4.00 -0.59
C LEU A 98 -15.04 -4.94 -0.64
N LEU A 99 -15.35 -5.45 -1.83
CA LEU A 99 -16.40 -6.46 -2.01
C LEU A 99 -15.91 -7.85 -1.60
N PHE A 100 -14.62 -8.13 -1.81
CA PHE A 100 -14.03 -9.43 -1.52
C PHE A 100 -12.79 -9.24 -0.64
N PRO A 101 -12.73 -9.91 0.52
CA PRO A 101 -11.61 -9.74 1.45
C PRO A 101 -10.35 -10.48 0.98
N ALA A 102 -9.20 -10.09 1.56
CA ALA A 102 -7.99 -10.88 1.48
C ALA A 102 -8.10 -12.11 2.38
N ILE A 103 -7.27 -13.11 2.14
CA ILE A 103 -7.18 -14.30 3.00
C ILE A 103 -6.42 -13.97 4.27
N GLN A 104 -5.27 -13.29 4.17
CA GLN A 104 -4.46 -12.92 5.32
C GLN A 104 -5.15 -11.80 6.11
N GLN A 105 -5.26 -11.98 7.41
CA GLN A 105 -5.91 -11.04 8.31
C GLN A 105 -4.91 -10.57 9.36
N PRO A 106 -4.98 -9.31 9.78
CA PRO A 106 -5.95 -8.27 9.37
C PRO A 106 -5.74 -7.76 7.96
N TYR A 107 -4.54 -7.90 7.40
CA TYR A 107 -4.16 -7.58 6.02
C TYR A 107 -2.88 -8.34 5.68
N PRO A 108 -2.54 -8.48 4.39
CA PRO A 108 -1.25 -9.08 4.01
C PRO A 108 -0.09 -8.26 4.58
N PRO A 109 1.05 -8.91 4.92
CA PRO A 109 2.18 -8.19 5.50
C PRO A 109 2.67 -7.03 4.64
N LEU A 110 2.96 -5.91 5.29
CA LEU A 110 3.44 -4.70 4.65
C LEU A 110 4.81 -4.34 5.20
N TYR A 111 5.79 -4.22 4.32
CA TYR A 111 7.17 -3.87 4.65
C TYR A 111 7.51 -2.48 4.14
N PHE A 112 8.53 -1.89 4.72
CA PHE A 112 9.00 -0.58 4.33
C PHE A 112 10.49 -0.44 4.60
N GLY A 113 11.23 0.11 3.62
CA GLY A 113 12.66 0.42 3.76
C GLY A 113 12.91 1.91 3.67
N GLY A 114 13.67 2.44 4.61
CA GLY A 114 14.03 3.85 4.63
C GLY A 114 14.77 4.19 5.92
N SER A 115 15.60 5.25 5.88
CA SER A 115 16.45 5.63 7.01
C SER A 115 16.28 7.07 7.47
N SER A 116 15.45 7.89 6.79
CA SER A 116 15.17 9.25 7.26
C SER A 116 14.25 9.24 8.48
N ASP A 117 14.21 10.33 9.24
CA ASP A 117 13.34 10.43 10.41
C ASP A 117 11.86 10.24 10.02
N VAL A 118 11.43 10.84 8.92
CA VAL A 118 10.06 10.71 8.40
C VAL A 118 9.78 9.25 8.01
N ALA A 119 10.76 8.58 7.39
CA ALA A 119 10.63 7.18 7.03
C ALA A 119 10.50 6.29 8.26
N GLN A 120 11.26 6.56 9.30
CA GLN A 120 11.20 5.80 10.56
C GLN A 120 9.86 5.98 11.27
N GLU A 121 9.32 7.19 11.27
CA GLU A 121 7.99 7.47 11.84
C GLU A 121 6.93 6.69 11.06
N LEU A 122 6.97 6.74 9.74
CA LEU A 122 6.03 6.01 8.90
C LEU A 122 6.12 4.50 9.18
N ALA A 123 7.33 3.97 9.24
CA ALA A 123 7.54 2.54 9.51
C ALA A 123 6.99 2.13 10.87
N ALA A 124 7.21 2.95 11.90
CA ALA A 124 6.74 2.67 13.24
C ALA A 124 5.22 2.64 13.34
N GLU A 125 4.54 3.53 12.61
CA GLU A 125 3.09 3.70 12.70
C GLU A 125 2.30 2.80 11.73
N GLN A 126 2.84 2.54 10.54
CA GLN A 126 2.04 2.05 9.42
C GLN A 126 2.44 0.68 8.89
N VAL A 127 3.62 0.18 9.17
CA VAL A 127 4.12 -1.06 8.57
C VAL A 127 4.48 -2.12 9.61
N ASP A 128 4.61 -3.37 9.14
CA ASP A 128 4.81 -4.53 10.02
C ASP A 128 6.28 -4.83 10.28
N LEU A 129 7.17 -4.22 9.52
CA LEU A 129 8.53 -4.48 9.73
C LEU A 129 9.54 -3.52 9.73
#